data_1274b87ef2e94cd3f019f8b12e9db875
#
_entry.id   1274b87ef2e94cd3f019f8b12e9db875
#
_cell.length_a   1.000
_cell.length_b   1.000
_cell.length_c   1.000
_cell.angle_alpha   90.00
_cell.angle_beta   90.00
_cell.angle_gamma   90.00
#
_symmetry.space_group_name_H-M   'P 1'
#
loop_
_entity.id
_entity.type
_entity.pdbx_description
1 polymer ?
#
loop_
_entity_poly.entity_id
_entity_poly.type
_entity_poly.pdbx_seq_one_letter_code
_entity_poly.pdbx_strand_id
1 'polypeptide(L)'
;MCIRDRLRREAEEVERWNIINPSKKQKESHLARSLNKHSVPTVAVSDYVKMASEQIAPYVSGSFYALGTDGFGRSDTRENLRHFFEVDRYYIVLTAIRALVDEGVVKMSVANEVIKKYNIDSNKPSPISI
;
A
#
# COMPACT_ATOMS: atom_id res chain seq x y z
N MET A 1 -3.44 21.37 1.68
CA MET A 1 -4.12 20.25 0.99
C MET A 1 -3.09 19.17 0.70
N CYS A 2 -3.33 17.93 1.14
CA CYS A 2 -2.40 16.81 0.95
C CYS A 2 -2.34 16.41 -0.53
N ILE A 3 -1.16 16.03 -1.02
CA ILE A 3 -0.96 15.55 -2.41
C ILE A 3 -1.89 14.35 -2.71
N ARG A 4 -2.02 13.43 -1.77
CA ARG A 4 -2.91 12.28 -1.87
C ARG A 4 -4.37 12.68 -2.06
N ASP A 5 -4.89 13.64 -1.32
CA ASP A 5 -6.25 14.17 -1.46
C ASP A 5 -6.48 14.73 -2.86
N ARG A 6 -5.49 15.40 -3.39
CA ARG A 6 -5.54 15.98 -4.74
C ARG A 6 -5.59 14.89 -5.80
N LEU A 7 -4.77 13.83 -5.64
CA LEU A 7 -4.78 12.68 -6.55
C LEU A 7 -6.13 11.94 -6.51
N ARG A 8 -6.67 11.72 -5.31
CA ARG A 8 -7.98 11.09 -5.16
C ARG A 8 -9.10 11.90 -5.83
N ARG A 9 -9.19 13.19 -5.52
CA ARG A 9 -10.23 14.07 -6.09
C ARG A 9 -10.17 14.15 -7.62
N GLU A 10 -8.97 14.26 -8.19
CA GLU A 10 -8.79 14.26 -9.63
C GLU A 10 -9.23 12.92 -10.25
N ALA A 11 -8.92 11.79 -9.61
CA ALA A 11 -9.36 10.49 -10.08
C ALA A 11 -10.89 10.34 -9.99
N GLU A 12 -11.53 10.77 -8.90
CA GLU A 12 -12.99 10.80 -8.74
C GLU A 12 -13.69 11.67 -9.80
N GLU A 13 -13.12 12.84 -10.12
CA GLU A 13 -13.64 13.74 -11.17
C GLU A 13 -13.54 13.08 -12.55
N VAL A 14 -12.43 12.41 -12.85
CA VAL A 14 -12.25 11.67 -14.10
C VAL A 14 -13.24 10.52 -14.21
N GLU A 15 -13.39 9.73 -13.16
CA GLU A 15 -14.35 8.64 -13.12
C GLU A 15 -15.78 9.13 -13.34
N ARG A 16 -16.19 10.16 -12.58
CA ARG A 16 -17.50 10.78 -12.76
C ARG A 16 -17.69 11.29 -14.20
N TRP A 17 -16.68 11.94 -14.77
CA TRP A 17 -16.77 12.42 -16.15
C TRP A 17 -16.98 11.27 -17.15
N ASN A 18 -16.26 10.17 -16.96
CA ASN A 18 -16.38 8.99 -17.79
C ASN A 18 -17.78 8.35 -17.71
N ILE A 19 -18.35 8.28 -16.51
CA ILE A 19 -19.71 7.76 -16.29
C ILE A 19 -20.76 8.59 -17.04
N ILE A 20 -20.67 9.91 -16.99
CA ILE A 20 -21.68 10.80 -17.63
C ILE A 20 -21.41 11.06 -19.12
N ASN A 21 -20.28 10.58 -19.65
CA ASN A 21 -19.94 10.69 -21.07
C ASN A 21 -19.56 9.35 -21.71
N PRO A 22 -20.46 8.34 -21.68
CA PRO A 22 -20.11 6.97 -22.08
C PRO A 22 -19.74 6.84 -23.56
N SER A 23 -20.22 7.75 -24.40
CA SER A 23 -19.94 7.76 -25.85
C SER A 23 -18.67 8.51 -26.25
N LYS A 24 -18.00 9.15 -25.30
CA LYS A 24 -16.75 9.89 -25.55
C LYS A 24 -15.55 9.03 -25.21
N LYS A 25 -14.39 9.40 -25.76
CA LYS A 25 -13.13 8.77 -25.37
C LYS A 25 -12.91 8.94 -23.87
N GLN A 26 -12.73 7.82 -23.19
CA GLN A 26 -12.51 7.80 -21.74
C GLN A 26 -11.25 8.56 -21.36
N LYS A 27 -11.33 9.33 -20.27
CA LYS A 27 -10.19 10.03 -19.69
C LYS A 27 -9.46 9.12 -18.70
N GLU A 28 -8.16 9.32 -18.60
CA GLU A 28 -7.32 8.67 -17.60
C GLU A 28 -6.92 9.70 -16.54
N SER A 29 -6.98 9.28 -15.27
CA SER A 29 -6.48 10.11 -14.17
C SER A 29 -4.96 10.23 -14.21
N HIS A 30 -4.41 11.25 -13.56
CA HIS A 30 -2.96 11.39 -13.39
C HIS A 30 -2.36 10.15 -12.68
N LEU A 31 -3.05 9.64 -11.66
CA LEU A 31 -2.66 8.46 -10.92
C LEU A 31 -2.56 7.24 -11.83
N ALA A 32 -3.60 6.99 -12.64
CA ALA A 32 -3.62 5.88 -13.59
C ALA A 32 -2.47 5.99 -14.61
N ARG A 33 -2.28 7.16 -15.20
CA ARG A 33 -1.17 7.39 -16.15
C ARG A 33 0.21 7.18 -15.54
N SER A 34 0.38 7.46 -14.25
CA SER A 34 1.67 7.40 -13.57
C SER A 34 2.01 5.98 -13.09
N LEU A 35 1.02 5.25 -12.57
CA LEU A 35 1.22 3.95 -11.90
C LEU A 35 0.80 2.75 -12.74
N ASN A 36 -0.17 2.91 -13.66
CA ASN A 36 -0.73 1.78 -14.39
C ASN A 36 0.00 1.43 -15.70
N LYS A 37 1.17 2.02 -15.94
CA LYS A 37 1.99 1.69 -17.13
C LYS A 37 2.44 0.23 -17.15
N HIS A 38 2.63 -0.32 -15.98
CA HIS A 38 3.00 -1.72 -15.78
C HIS A 38 2.04 -2.30 -14.73
N SER A 39 1.48 -3.46 -15.01
CA SER A 39 0.65 -4.18 -14.03
C SER A 39 1.58 -4.81 -12.97
N VAL A 40 2.02 -4.01 -12.02
CA VAL A 40 2.88 -4.43 -10.90
C VAL A 40 2.21 -4.11 -9.58
N PRO A 41 2.48 -4.88 -8.51
CA PRO A 41 1.92 -4.60 -7.21
C PRO A 41 2.44 -3.26 -6.67
N THR A 42 1.57 -2.56 -5.96
CA THR A 42 1.88 -1.29 -5.29
C THR A 42 1.91 -1.48 -3.80
N VAL A 43 3.00 -1.09 -3.15
CA VAL A 43 3.11 -1.04 -1.68
C VAL A 43 3.17 0.41 -1.25
N ALA A 44 2.10 0.86 -0.59
CA ALA A 44 2.01 2.21 -0.04
C ALA A 44 2.36 2.21 1.45
N VAL A 45 3.33 3.01 1.84
CA VAL A 45 3.81 3.08 3.24
C VAL A 45 3.64 4.49 3.77
N SER A 46 3.09 4.60 4.97
CA SER A 46 2.84 5.88 5.63
C SER A 46 3.06 5.75 7.13
N ASP A 47 3.46 6.84 7.78
CA ASP A 47 3.44 7.01 9.24
C ASP A 47 2.07 7.46 9.76
N TYR A 48 1.03 7.29 8.97
CA TYR A 48 -0.37 7.57 9.27
C TYR A 48 -1.21 6.30 9.09
N VAL A 49 -2.50 6.35 9.40
CA VAL A 49 -3.40 5.18 9.29
C VAL A 49 -3.48 4.65 7.84
N LYS A 50 -3.60 3.32 7.68
CA LYS A 50 -3.65 2.65 6.37
C LYS A 50 -4.74 3.21 5.46
N MET A 51 -5.94 3.47 6.02
CA MET A 51 -7.07 4.05 5.32
C MET A 51 -6.69 5.29 4.50
N ALA A 52 -5.72 6.07 5.01
CA ALA A 52 -5.26 7.26 4.31
C ALA A 52 -4.61 6.94 2.95
N SER A 53 -3.84 5.86 2.86
CA SER A 53 -3.24 5.39 1.60
C SER A 53 -4.23 4.59 0.76
N GLU A 54 -5.11 3.83 1.38
CA GLU A 54 -6.11 2.99 0.71
C GLU A 54 -7.13 3.78 -0.12
N GLN A 55 -7.32 5.06 0.16
CA GLN A 55 -8.22 5.93 -0.61
C GLN A 55 -7.87 6.03 -2.10
N ILE A 56 -6.65 5.73 -2.50
CA ILE A 56 -6.24 5.75 -3.90
C ILE A 56 -6.20 4.36 -4.54
N ALA A 57 -6.36 3.30 -3.74
CA ALA A 57 -6.30 1.92 -4.22
C ALA A 57 -7.24 1.61 -5.41
N PRO A 58 -8.51 2.12 -5.46
CA PRO A 58 -9.41 1.85 -6.58
C PRO A 58 -8.92 2.36 -7.93
N TYR A 59 -8.00 3.32 -7.93
CA TYR A 59 -7.48 3.98 -9.15
C TYR A 59 -6.11 3.46 -9.59
N VAL A 60 -5.56 2.49 -8.86
CA VAL A 60 -4.28 1.84 -9.16
C VAL A 60 -4.53 0.44 -9.71
N SER A 61 -3.94 0.12 -10.86
CA SER A 61 -4.02 -1.24 -11.41
C SER A 61 -3.10 -2.19 -10.65
N GLY A 62 -3.49 -3.46 -10.56
CA GLY A 62 -2.75 -4.48 -9.83
C GLY A 62 -3.06 -4.51 -8.34
N SER A 63 -2.35 -5.37 -7.63
CA SER A 63 -2.53 -5.54 -6.20
C SER A 63 -2.03 -4.33 -5.42
N PHE A 64 -2.81 -3.88 -4.43
CA PHE A 64 -2.47 -2.73 -3.59
C PHE A 64 -2.35 -3.15 -2.12
N TYR A 65 -1.20 -2.88 -1.51
CA TYR A 65 -0.91 -3.17 -0.12
C TYR A 65 -0.59 -1.87 0.62
N ALA A 66 -1.27 -1.62 1.74
CA ALA A 66 -1.01 -0.46 2.58
C ALA A 66 -0.35 -0.87 3.90
N LEU A 67 0.72 -0.18 4.27
CA LEU A 67 1.34 -0.23 5.58
C LEU A 67 1.14 1.13 6.26
N GLY A 68 0.66 1.11 7.50
CA GLY A 68 0.37 2.32 8.26
C GLY A 68 0.38 2.08 9.76
N THR A 69 0.26 3.16 10.51
CA THR A 69 0.33 3.17 11.98
C THR A 69 -1.06 3.08 12.61
N ASP A 70 -1.76 1.95 12.34
CA ASP A 70 -3.07 1.69 12.92
C ASP A 70 -2.92 1.15 14.35
N GLY A 71 -3.84 1.54 15.24
CA GLY A 71 -3.84 1.16 16.65
C GLY A 71 -3.70 2.36 17.58
N PHE A 72 -3.47 2.09 18.86
CA PHE A 72 -3.28 3.13 19.86
C PHE A 72 -1.89 3.76 19.77
N GLY A 73 -1.81 5.07 20.05
CA GLY A 73 -0.54 5.80 20.11
C GLY A 73 0.37 5.25 21.21
N ARG A 74 1.68 5.25 20.94
CA ARG A 74 2.73 4.80 21.85
C ARG A 74 3.88 5.80 21.90
N SER A 75 4.61 5.78 23.01
CA SER A 75 5.84 6.54 23.19
C SER A 75 7.02 5.59 23.22
N ASP A 76 7.91 5.71 22.25
CA ASP A 76 9.14 4.95 22.15
C ASP A 76 10.10 5.64 21.16
N THR A 77 11.26 5.06 20.91
CA THR A 77 12.14 5.52 19.84
C THR A 77 11.48 5.35 18.46
N ARG A 78 11.87 6.16 17.50
CA ARG A 78 11.37 6.06 16.13
C ARG A 78 11.54 4.65 15.52
N GLU A 79 12.67 4.01 15.81
CA GLU A 79 12.97 2.66 15.30
C GLU A 79 11.99 1.63 15.88
N ASN A 80 11.82 1.64 17.21
CA ASN A 80 10.90 0.73 17.89
C ASN A 80 9.45 0.96 17.48
N LEU A 81 9.00 2.21 17.33
CA LEU A 81 7.66 2.53 16.88
C LEU A 81 7.40 2.02 15.45
N ARG A 82 8.34 2.21 14.53
CA ARG A 82 8.20 1.69 13.16
C ARG A 82 8.15 0.17 13.11
N HIS A 83 8.95 -0.49 13.93
CA HIS A 83 8.91 -1.95 14.05
C HIS A 83 7.59 -2.42 14.68
N PHE A 84 7.14 -1.74 15.74
CA PHE A 84 5.86 -2.06 16.38
C PHE A 84 4.69 -1.96 15.40
N PHE A 85 4.58 -0.85 14.65
CA PHE A 85 3.52 -0.61 13.68
C PHE A 85 3.74 -1.29 12.32
N GLU A 86 4.79 -2.07 12.14
CA GLU A 86 5.06 -2.83 10.92
C GLU A 86 5.23 -1.95 9.67
N VAL A 87 5.83 -0.76 9.86
CA VAL A 87 6.12 0.20 8.78
C VAL A 87 7.62 0.43 8.58
N ASP A 88 8.44 -0.43 9.16
CA ASP A 88 9.89 -0.39 8.96
C ASP A 88 10.31 -1.03 7.62
N ARG A 89 11.58 -0.90 7.29
CA ARG A 89 12.16 -1.43 6.05
C ARG A 89 11.99 -2.94 5.90
N TYR A 90 11.92 -3.70 6.99
CA TYR A 90 11.83 -5.16 6.98
C TYR A 90 10.43 -5.60 6.58
N TYR A 91 9.41 -4.99 7.14
CA TYR A 91 8.01 -5.22 6.78
C TYR A 91 7.69 -4.70 5.36
N ILE A 92 8.30 -3.60 4.93
CA ILE A 92 8.19 -3.11 3.55
C ILE A 92 8.71 -4.15 2.57
N VAL A 93 9.90 -4.69 2.81
CA VAL A 93 10.50 -5.74 1.96
C VAL A 93 9.65 -7.00 1.98
N LEU A 94 9.21 -7.46 3.16
CA LEU A 94 8.35 -8.64 3.28
C LEU A 94 7.05 -8.47 2.50
N THR A 95 6.38 -7.33 2.63
CA THR A 95 5.13 -7.02 1.92
C THR A 95 5.35 -6.99 0.40
N ALA A 96 6.43 -6.38 -0.06
CA ALA A 96 6.76 -6.35 -1.49
C ALA A 96 7.04 -7.76 -2.04
N ILE A 97 7.80 -8.58 -1.33
CA ILE A 97 8.06 -9.97 -1.73
C ILE A 97 6.77 -10.78 -1.71
N ARG A 98 5.93 -10.60 -0.68
CA ARG A 98 4.63 -11.29 -0.61
C ARG A 98 3.73 -10.91 -1.79
N ALA A 99 3.67 -9.65 -2.14
CA ALA A 99 2.92 -9.19 -3.31
C ALA A 99 3.39 -9.86 -4.61
N LEU A 100 4.71 -9.99 -4.81
CA LEU A 100 5.28 -10.69 -5.95
C LEU A 100 5.04 -12.22 -5.92
N VAL A 101 4.96 -12.81 -4.74
CA VAL A 101 4.57 -14.22 -4.59
C VAL A 101 3.11 -14.42 -4.98
N ASP A 102 2.22 -13.53 -4.57
CA ASP A 102 0.78 -13.61 -4.90
C ASP A 102 0.53 -13.45 -6.41
N GLU A 103 1.39 -12.72 -7.11
CA GLU A 103 1.40 -12.62 -8.57
C GLU A 103 2.14 -13.77 -9.29
N GLY A 104 2.72 -14.69 -8.53
CA GLY A 104 3.44 -15.85 -9.11
C GLY A 104 4.82 -15.53 -9.70
N VAL A 105 5.33 -14.31 -9.48
CA VAL A 105 6.65 -13.87 -9.98
C VAL A 105 7.78 -14.44 -9.14
N VAL A 106 7.56 -14.58 -7.84
CA VAL A 106 8.55 -15.06 -6.87
C VAL A 106 8.01 -16.26 -6.10
N LYS A 107 8.89 -17.21 -5.74
CA LYS A 107 8.50 -18.40 -4.97
C LYS A 107 8.28 -18.05 -3.49
N MET A 108 7.35 -18.74 -2.84
CA MET A 108 7.06 -18.59 -1.40
C MET A 108 8.30 -18.82 -0.51
N SER A 109 9.24 -19.64 -0.95
CA SER A 109 10.51 -19.86 -0.21
C SER A 109 11.27 -18.57 0.06
N VAL A 110 11.23 -17.61 -0.89
CA VAL A 110 11.91 -16.32 -0.74
C VAL A 110 11.26 -15.47 0.37
N ALA A 111 9.93 -15.49 0.50
CA ALA A 111 9.24 -14.81 1.60
C ALA A 111 9.65 -15.42 2.96
N ASN A 112 9.75 -16.74 3.04
CA ASN A 112 10.21 -17.43 4.25
C ASN A 112 11.68 -17.11 4.59
N GLU A 113 12.54 -16.97 3.59
CA GLU A 113 13.93 -16.53 3.79
C GLU A 113 14.01 -15.10 4.33
N VAL A 114 13.15 -14.20 3.84
CA VAL A 114 13.06 -12.82 4.34
C VAL A 114 12.63 -12.78 5.82
N ILE A 115 11.60 -13.56 6.18
CA ILE A 115 11.15 -13.68 7.58
C ILE A 115 12.30 -14.14 8.48
N LYS A 116 13.02 -15.19 8.09
CA LYS A 116 14.16 -15.72 8.84
C LYS A 116 15.32 -14.72 8.90
N LYS A 117 15.69 -14.13 7.77
CA LYS A 117 16.80 -13.19 7.66
C LYS A 117 16.64 -11.95 8.54
N TYR A 118 15.43 -11.43 8.62
CA TYR A 118 15.13 -10.24 9.42
C TYR A 118 14.56 -10.56 10.79
N ASN A 119 14.51 -11.84 11.16
CA ASN A 119 14.01 -12.31 12.44
C ASN A 119 12.61 -11.74 12.77
N ILE A 120 11.71 -11.75 11.77
CA ILE A 120 10.35 -11.26 11.93
C ILE A 120 9.55 -12.31 12.71
N ASP A 121 8.97 -11.92 13.84
CA ASP A 121 8.12 -12.79 14.63
C ASP A 121 6.74 -12.95 13.96
N SER A 122 6.48 -14.13 13.41
CA SER A 122 5.21 -14.47 12.77
C SER A 122 4.03 -14.61 13.75
N ASN A 123 4.30 -14.68 15.05
CA ASN A 123 3.29 -14.77 16.11
C ASN A 123 3.07 -13.43 16.83
N LYS A 124 3.75 -12.38 16.39
CA LYS A 124 3.55 -11.04 16.94
C LYS A 124 2.08 -10.64 16.82
N PRO A 125 1.44 -10.20 17.90
CA PRO A 125 0.06 -9.73 17.83
C PRO A 125 -0.05 -8.47 17.00
N SER A 126 -1.21 -8.29 16.36
CA SER A 126 -1.47 -7.10 15.54
C SER A 126 -1.41 -5.83 16.40
N PRO A 127 -0.76 -4.75 15.92
CA PRO A 127 -0.74 -3.46 16.61
C PRO A 127 -2.13 -2.88 16.93
N ILE A 128 -3.15 -3.28 16.18
CA ILE A 128 -4.53 -2.85 16.40
C ILE A 128 -5.15 -3.53 17.64
N SER A 129 -4.64 -4.70 18.00
CA SER A 129 -5.21 -5.56 19.03
C SER A 129 -4.58 -5.37 20.43
N ILE A 130 -3.53 -4.53 20.54
CA ILE A 130 -2.75 -4.35 21.78
C ILE A 130 -2.46 -2.89 22.11
#